data_f66f0f2d6a31b9905a36968230f37993
#
_entry.id   f66f0f2d6a31b9905a36968230f37993
#
_cell.length_a   1.000
_cell.length_b   1.000
_cell.length_c   1.000
_cell.angle_alpha   90.00
_cell.angle_beta   90.00
_cell.angle_gamma   90.00
#
_symmetry.space_group_name_H-M   'P 1'
#
loop_
_entity.id
_entity.type
_entity.pdbx_description
1 polymer ?
#
loop_
_entity_poly.entity_id
_entity_poly.type
_entity_poly.pdbx_seq_one_letter_code
_entity_poly.pdbx_strand_id
1 'polypeptide(L)'
;MTDTLQDWTAERLIDEYGDELLRLCLFYMGDRQLAEDAFQETMVKAWRALENFRGESGMKTWLFHIAVNTCRDMLRSGWFRMRKKSVPLDVMPELEQQEDEHAREIAAAVLGLPGKYREVMVLYYEQGMRIREIAEALHMPLNSVSSRLRRAKALLRNEVEGGNDA
;
A
#
# COMPACT_ATOMS: atom_id res chain seq x y z
N MET A 1 11.09 -12.08 -25.37
CA MET A 1 11.78 -12.85 -24.32
C MET A 1 10.78 -13.16 -23.24
N THR A 2 10.38 -14.40 -23.14
CA THR A 2 9.60 -14.87 -22.00
C THR A 2 10.57 -15.00 -20.82
N ASP A 3 10.43 -14.13 -19.83
CA ASP A 3 11.08 -14.31 -18.54
C ASP A 3 10.66 -15.68 -17.99
N THR A 4 11.58 -16.60 -18.01
CA THR A 4 11.36 -17.91 -17.43
C THR A 4 11.20 -17.75 -15.92
N LEU A 5 10.21 -18.40 -15.33
CA LEU A 5 9.96 -18.40 -13.88
C LEU A 5 11.20 -18.71 -13.04
N GLN A 6 12.20 -19.34 -13.65
CA GLN A 6 13.46 -19.71 -13.02
C GLN A 6 14.45 -18.55 -12.86
N ASP A 7 14.19 -17.40 -13.49
CA ASP A 7 15.12 -16.26 -13.48
C ASP A 7 14.83 -15.26 -12.34
N TRP A 8 13.77 -15.48 -11.56
CA TRP A 8 13.41 -14.58 -10.46
C TRP A 8 14.13 -14.97 -9.16
N THR A 9 14.80 -13.99 -8.59
CA THR A 9 15.46 -14.08 -7.29
C THR A 9 14.94 -13.00 -6.36
N ALA A 10 15.17 -13.13 -5.07
CA ALA A 10 14.81 -12.08 -4.10
C ALA A 10 15.49 -10.74 -4.44
N GLU A 11 16.75 -10.78 -4.87
CA GLU A 11 17.50 -9.58 -5.29
C GLU A 11 16.82 -8.90 -6.48
N ARG A 12 16.43 -9.68 -7.49
CA ARG A 12 15.74 -9.16 -8.66
C ARG A 12 14.39 -8.54 -8.31
N LEU A 13 13.65 -9.14 -7.38
CA LEU A 13 12.38 -8.59 -6.90
C LEU A 13 12.59 -7.23 -6.24
N ILE A 14 13.62 -7.09 -5.42
CA ILE A 14 13.97 -5.84 -4.76
C ILE A 14 14.38 -4.80 -5.80
N ASP A 15 15.23 -5.15 -6.75
CA ASP A 15 15.72 -4.23 -7.77
C ASP A 15 14.60 -3.70 -8.67
N GLU A 16 13.66 -4.55 -9.06
CA GLU A 16 12.59 -4.16 -9.97
C GLU A 16 11.39 -3.51 -9.27
N TYR A 17 11.02 -3.97 -8.08
CA TYR A 17 9.78 -3.57 -7.42
C TYR A 17 9.96 -3.00 -6.01
N GLY A 18 11.19 -2.97 -5.50
CA GLY A 18 11.47 -2.59 -4.11
C GLY A 18 10.96 -1.21 -3.73
N ASP A 19 11.20 -0.21 -4.57
CA ASP A 19 10.79 1.17 -4.31
C ASP A 19 9.26 1.31 -4.27
N GLU A 20 8.58 0.73 -5.27
CA GLU A 20 7.10 0.74 -5.30
C GLU A 20 6.50 -0.03 -4.12
N LEU A 21 7.12 -1.15 -3.76
CA LEU A 21 6.67 -1.97 -2.65
C LEU A 21 6.81 -1.25 -1.31
N LEU A 22 7.96 -0.61 -1.09
CA LEU A 22 8.17 0.19 0.11
C LEU A 22 7.18 1.36 0.18
N ARG A 23 6.94 2.02 -0.94
CA ARG A 23 5.95 3.09 -1.05
C ARG A 23 4.55 2.61 -0.67
N LEU A 24 4.13 1.45 -1.17
CA LEU A 24 2.86 0.83 -0.78
C LEU A 24 2.81 0.61 0.74
N CYS A 25 3.86 0.05 1.31
CA CYS A 25 3.92 -0.20 2.75
C CYS A 25 3.86 1.09 3.57
N LEU A 26 4.56 2.15 3.13
CA LEU A 26 4.53 3.47 3.79
C LEU A 26 3.12 4.06 3.82
N PHE A 27 2.42 4.04 2.70
CA PHE A 27 1.03 4.53 2.63
C PHE A 27 0.08 3.65 3.44
N TYR A 28 0.29 2.34 3.37
CA TYR A 28 -0.60 1.39 4.06
C TYR A 28 -0.48 1.48 5.58
N MET A 29 0.75 1.50 6.07
CA MET A 29 1.04 1.46 7.51
C MET A 29 0.97 2.85 8.17
N GLY A 30 1.29 3.91 7.44
CA GLY A 30 1.31 5.26 7.98
C GLY A 30 2.41 5.51 9.02
N ASP A 31 3.37 4.60 9.12
CA ASP A 31 4.49 4.63 10.06
C ASP A 31 5.70 4.00 9.38
N ARG A 32 6.84 4.68 9.43
CA ARG A 32 8.04 4.24 8.72
C ARG A 32 8.57 2.90 9.23
N GLN A 33 8.66 2.75 10.54
CA GLN A 33 9.18 1.51 11.14
C GLN A 33 8.30 0.31 10.80
N LEU A 34 6.99 0.49 10.90
CA LEU A 34 6.03 -0.55 10.55
C LEU A 34 6.05 -0.86 9.05
N ALA A 35 6.25 0.16 8.22
CA ALA A 35 6.37 -0.02 6.77
C ALA A 35 7.61 -0.82 6.39
N GLU A 36 8.75 -0.53 7.01
CA GLU A 36 9.99 -1.30 6.82
C GLU A 36 9.83 -2.74 7.29
N ASP A 37 9.18 -2.95 8.43
CA ASP A 37 8.88 -4.29 8.95
C ASP A 37 7.96 -5.05 7.98
N ALA A 38 6.92 -4.39 7.46
CA ALA A 38 6.01 -4.97 6.47
C ALA A 38 6.72 -5.31 5.16
N PHE A 39 7.60 -4.43 4.71
CA PHE A 39 8.43 -4.67 3.53
C PHE A 39 9.31 -5.91 3.71
N GLN A 40 10.04 -6.00 4.81
CA GLN A 40 10.91 -7.14 5.09
C GLN A 40 10.12 -8.44 5.20
N GLU A 41 9.01 -8.43 5.93
CA GLU A 41 8.15 -9.61 6.07
C GLU A 41 7.58 -10.05 4.71
N THR A 42 7.18 -9.10 3.87
CA THR A 42 6.72 -9.37 2.50
C THR A 42 7.83 -10.06 1.69
N MET A 43 9.04 -9.55 1.76
CA MET A 43 10.18 -10.12 1.02
C MET A 43 10.52 -11.53 1.48
N VAL A 44 10.46 -11.79 2.78
CA VAL A 44 10.69 -13.15 3.34
C VAL A 44 9.60 -14.12 2.84
N LYS A 45 8.34 -13.69 2.88
CA LYS A 45 7.21 -14.52 2.39
C LYS A 45 7.32 -14.77 0.89
N ALA A 46 7.66 -13.75 0.13
CA ALA A 46 7.84 -13.85 -1.33
C ALA A 46 9.00 -14.80 -1.66
N TRP A 47 10.12 -14.68 -0.98
CA TRP A 47 11.26 -15.56 -1.19
C TRP A 47 10.90 -17.03 -0.92
N ARG A 48 10.18 -17.31 0.17
CA ARG A 48 9.74 -18.66 0.51
C ARG A 48 8.73 -19.23 -0.48
N ALA A 49 7.87 -18.37 -1.03
CA ALA A 49 6.79 -18.78 -1.94
C ALA A 49 7.22 -18.76 -3.42
N LEU A 50 8.39 -18.21 -3.73
CA LEU A 50 8.84 -18.00 -5.12
C LEU A 50 8.92 -19.30 -5.92
N GLU A 51 9.35 -20.39 -5.29
CA GLU A 51 9.44 -21.70 -5.93
C GLU A 51 8.06 -22.24 -6.37
N ASN A 52 7.01 -21.82 -5.70
CA ASN A 52 5.63 -22.25 -5.97
C ASN A 52 4.88 -21.27 -6.87
N PHE A 53 5.53 -20.19 -7.31
CA PHE A 53 4.92 -19.25 -8.23
C PHE A 53 4.72 -19.90 -9.60
N ARG A 54 3.46 -19.96 -10.07
CA ARG A 54 3.07 -20.67 -11.30
C ARG A 54 2.86 -19.76 -12.51
N GLY A 55 3.01 -18.44 -12.35
CA GLY A 55 2.80 -17.50 -13.44
C GLY A 55 1.33 -17.27 -13.82
N GLU A 56 0.38 -17.63 -12.95
CA GLU A 56 -1.05 -17.39 -13.15
C GLU A 56 -1.39 -15.90 -13.14
N SER A 57 -0.59 -15.10 -12.45
CA SER A 57 -0.60 -13.63 -12.48
C SER A 57 0.79 -13.12 -12.86
N GLY A 58 0.91 -11.83 -13.20
CA GLY A 58 2.21 -11.18 -13.34
C GLY A 58 2.98 -11.19 -12.01
N MET A 59 4.30 -11.15 -12.08
CA MET A 59 5.16 -11.16 -10.89
C MET A 59 4.83 -10.00 -9.94
N LYS A 60 4.64 -8.80 -10.48
CA LYS A 60 4.26 -7.63 -9.70
C LYS A 60 2.95 -7.85 -8.93
N THR A 61 1.91 -8.32 -9.61
CA THR A 61 0.60 -8.60 -9.01
C THR A 61 0.71 -9.61 -7.87
N TRP A 62 1.45 -10.68 -8.10
CA TRP A 62 1.69 -11.71 -7.09
C TRP A 62 2.41 -11.16 -5.86
N LEU A 63 3.50 -10.41 -6.07
CA LEU A 63 4.27 -9.80 -4.99
C LEU A 63 3.43 -8.80 -4.18
N PHE A 64 2.67 -7.96 -4.87
CA PHE A 64 1.85 -6.94 -4.21
C PHE A 64 0.66 -7.55 -3.45
N HIS A 65 0.13 -8.69 -3.88
CA HIS A 65 -0.85 -9.46 -3.09
C HIS A 65 -0.25 -9.92 -1.76
N ILE A 66 0.98 -10.42 -1.77
CA ILE A 66 1.69 -10.80 -0.54
C ILE A 66 1.86 -9.59 0.37
N ALA A 67 2.24 -8.44 -0.19
CA ALA A 67 2.42 -7.20 0.56
C ALA A 67 1.11 -6.72 1.21
N VAL A 68 0.02 -6.71 0.47
CA VAL A 68 -1.30 -6.31 0.98
C VAL A 68 -1.72 -7.21 2.14
N ASN A 69 -1.60 -8.53 1.97
CA ASN A 69 -1.93 -9.49 3.02
C ASN A 69 -1.05 -9.29 4.25
N THR A 70 0.24 -9.06 4.07
CA THR A 70 1.18 -8.81 5.17
C THR A 70 0.81 -7.54 5.93
N CYS A 71 0.56 -6.44 5.24
CA CYS A 71 0.14 -5.18 5.85
C CYS A 71 -1.17 -5.34 6.62
N ARG A 72 -2.14 -6.04 6.03
CA ARG A 72 -3.43 -6.31 6.70
C ARG A 72 -3.27 -7.13 7.97
N ASP A 73 -2.47 -8.19 7.92
CA ASP A 73 -2.22 -9.03 9.09
C ASP A 73 -1.55 -8.23 10.20
N MET A 74 -0.59 -7.38 9.87
CA MET A 74 0.07 -6.50 10.84
C MET A 74 -0.91 -5.50 11.45
N LEU A 75 -1.81 -4.90 10.64
CA LEU A 75 -2.82 -3.97 11.12
C LEU A 75 -3.84 -4.62 12.07
N ARG A 76 -4.12 -5.91 11.90
CA ARG A 76 -5.01 -6.68 12.76
C ARG A 76 -4.36 -7.12 14.07
N SER A 77 -3.02 -7.18 14.11
CA SER A 77 -2.32 -7.57 15.34
C SER A 77 -2.54 -6.51 16.42
N GLY A 78 -2.77 -6.96 17.66
CA GLY A 78 -2.97 -6.05 18.81
C GLY A 78 -1.78 -5.11 19.05
N TRP A 79 -0.62 -5.50 18.57
CA TRP A 79 0.61 -4.73 18.67
C TRP A 79 0.55 -3.41 17.87
N PHE A 80 -0.07 -3.42 16.69
CA PHE A 80 -0.28 -2.22 15.88
C PHE A 80 -1.17 -1.19 16.60
N ARG A 81 -2.21 -1.65 17.28
CA ARG A 81 -3.13 -0.76 18.02
C ARG A 81 -2.44 0.04 19.12
N MET A 82 -1.36 -0.48 19.68
CA MET A 82 -0.57 0.18 20.71
C MET A 82 0.43 1.20 20.18
N ARG A 83 0.78 1.14 18.87
CA ARG A 83 1.76 2.01 18.22
C ARG A 83 1.16 3.09 17.34
N LYS A 84 -0.13 3.32 17.40
CA LYS A 84 -0.85 4.23 16.52
C LYS A 84 -0.46 5.70 16.75
N LYS A 85 0.66 6.11 16.13
CA LYS A 85 0.97 7.52 15.92
C LYS A 85 1.19 7.72 14.43
N SER A 86 0.33 8.53 13.79
CA SER A 86 0.57 8.97 12.42
C SER A 86 1.91 9.69 12.38
N VAL A 87 2.82 9.19 11.55
CA VAL A 87 4.12 9.82 11.35
C VAL A 87 3.91 10.96 10.35
N PRO A 88 4.36 12.18 10.69
CA PRO A 88 4.31 13.30 9.74
C PRO A 88 5.03 12.97 8.43
N LEU A 89 4.54 13.52 7.32
CA LEU A 89 5.09 13.27 5.98
C LEU A 89 6.58 13.61 5.89
N ASP A 90 7.05 14.60 6.66
CA ASP A 90 8.44 15.06 6.70
C ASP A 90 9.43 14.00 7.20
N VAL A 91 8.95 12.96 7.90
CA VAL A 91 9.80 11.83 8.29
C VAL A 91 9.72 10.65 7.29
N MET A 92 9.09 10.88 6.14
CA MET A 92 8.98 9.92 5.04
C MET A 92 9.58 10.54 3.75
N PRO A 93 10.93 10.63 3.66
CA PRO A 93 11.57 11.31 2.52
C PRO A 93 11.22 10.68 1.17
N GLU A 94 10.88 9.39 1.13
CA GLU A 94 10.45 8.71 -0.09
C GLU A 94 9.12 9.26 -0.64
N LEU A 95 8.26 9.76 0.24
CA LEU A 95 6.98 10.38 -0.14
C LEU A 95 7.14 11.90 -0.34
N GLU A 96 8.17 12.49 0.27
CA GLU A 96 8.48 13.91 0.18
C GLU A 96 9.16 14.28 -1.14
N GLN A 97 9.77 13.31 -1.83
CA GLN A 97 10.48 13.50 -3.10
C GLN A 97 9.56 13.80 -4.29
N GLN A 98 8.27 13.97 -4.08
CA GLN A 98 7.39 14.44 -5.14
C GLN A 98 7.65 15.93 -5.38
N GLU A 99 8.01 16.28 -6.61
CA GLU A 99 8.34 17.65 -7.01
C GLU A 99 7.13 18.59 -6.94
N ASP A 100 5.92 18.03 -6.95
CA ASP A 100 4.67 18.80 -6.92
C ASP A 100 4.14 18.93 -5.49
N GLU A 101 4.02 20.16 -5.02
CA GLU A 101 3.48 20.49 -3.70
C GLU A 101 2.04 20.00 -3.52
N HIS A 102 1.24 20.05 -4.57
CA HIS A 102 -0.14 19.54 -4.54
C HIS A 102 -0.17 18.01 -4.34
N ALA A 103 0.73 17.28 -4.98
CA ALA A 103 0.86 15.83 -4.79
C ALA A 103 1.28 15.50 -3.34
N ARG A 104 2.14 16.32 -2.73
CA ARG A 104 2.52 16.16 -1.32
C ARG A 104 1.35 16.41 -0.36
N GLU A 105 0.53 17.42 -0.64
CA GLU A 105 -0.70 17.68 0.13
C GLU A 105 -1.67 16.51 0.08
N ILE A 106 -1.88 15.95 -1.11
CA ILE A 106 -2.73 14.77 -1.30
C ILE A 106 -2.17 13.57 -0.52
N ALA A 107 -0.86 13.33 -0.63
CA ALA A 107 -0.21 12.23 0.10
C ALA A 107 -0.39 12.37 1.62
N ALA A 108 -0.19 13.57 2.15
CA ALA A 108 -0.40 13.86 3.57
C ALA A 108 -1.86 13.64 3.99
N ALA A 109 -2.81 14.07 3.16
CA ALA A 109 -4.24 13.88 3.40
C ALA A 109 -4.64 12.40 3.38
N VAL A 110 -4.07 11.62 2.45
CA VAL A 110 -4.27 10.15 2.40
C VAL A 110 -3.74 9.47 3.66
N LEU A 111 -2.55 9.86 4.12
CA LEU A 111 -1.96 9.34 5.35
C LEU A 111 -2.79 9.67 6.59
N GLY A 112 -3.51 10.79 6.57
CA GLY A 112 -4.43 11.20 7.64
C GLY A 112 -5.77 10.45 7.66
N LEU A 113 -6.11 9.71 6.62
CA LEU A 113 -7.38 8.96 6.57
C LEU A 113 -7.39 7.80 7.57
N PRO A 114 -8.56 7.46 8.15
CA PRO A 114 -8.72 6.21 8.88
C PRO A 114 -8.27 5.01 8.05
N GLY A 115 -7.66 4.01 8.68
CA GLY A 115 -7.01 2.88 8.01
C GLY A 115 -7.88 2.19 6.94
N LYS A 116 -9.16 2.01 7.22
CA LYS A 116 -10.10 1.36 6.28
C LYS A 116 -10.33 2.16 4.99
N TYR A 117 -10.22 3.47 5.04
CA TYR A 117 -10.36 4.36 3.87
C TYR A 117 -9.02 4.54 3.17
N ARG A 118 -7.95 4.69 3.93
CA ARG A 118 -6.60 4.77 3.39
C ARG A 118 -6.25 3.53 2.57
N GLU A 119 -6.59 2.35 3.08
CA GLU A 119 -6.36 1.05 2.42
C GLU A 119 -6.94 1.03 1.00
N VAL A 120 -8.22 1.33 0.84
CA VAL A 120 -8.87 1.30 -0.48
C VAL A 120 -8.35 2.40 -1.41
N MET A 121 -8.01 3.57 -0.87
CA MET A 121 -7.44 4.66 -1.64
C MET A 121 -6.06 4.31 -2.21
N VAL A 122 -5.21 3.72 -1.39
CA VAL A 122 -3.86 3.29 -1.80
C VAL A 122 -3.95 2.22 -2.89
N LEU A 123 -4.79 1.22 -2.71
CA LEU A 123 -4.94 0.15 -3.68
C LEU A 123 -5.53 0.64 -5.01
N TYR A 124 -6.46 1.56 -4.95
CA TYR A 124 -7.12 2.09 -6.15
C TYR A 124 -6.25 3.09 -6.90
N TYR A 125 -5.71 4.11 -6.21
CA TYR A 125 -5.00 5.22 -6.84
C TYR A 125 -3.50 4.99 -6.99
N GLU A 126 -2.86 4.45 -5.99
CA GLU A 126 -1.41 4.23 -6.02
C GLU A 126 -1.05 2.95 -6.78
N GLN A 127 -1.81 1.88 -6.58
CA GLN A 127 -1.55 0.59 -7.21
C GLN A 127 -2.33 0.36 -8.50
N GLY A 128 -3.30 1.22 -8.81
CA GLY A 128 -4.10 1.09 -10.03
C GLY A 128 -4.98 -0.15 -10.07
N MET A 129 -5.32 -0.72 -8.92
CA MET A 129 -6.17 -1.90 -8.86
C MET A 129 -7.62 -1.57 -9.18
N ARG A 130 -8.27 -2.47 -9.89
CA ARG A 130 -9.72 -2.37 -10.14
C ARG A 130 -10.50 -2.68 -8.87
N ILE A 131 -11.71 -2.14 -8.75
CA ILE A 131 -12.57 -2.37 -7.57
C ILE A 131 -12.76 -3.87 -7.31
N ARG A 132 -12.93 -4.67 -8.38
CA ARG A 132 -13.03 -6.13 -8.26
C ARG A 132 -11.77 -6.77 -7.67
N GLU A 133 -10.60 -6.33 -8.10
CA GLU A 133 -9.31 -6.81 -7.61
C GLU A 133 -9.12 -6.45 -6.14
N ILE A 134 -9.51 -5.24 -5.74
CA ILE A 134 -9.49 -4.80 -4.35
C ILE A 134 -10.44 -5.65 -3.50
N ALA A 135 -11.65 -5.89 -3.99
CA ALA A 135 -12.64 -6.71 -3.30
C ALA A 135 -12.10 -8.12 -3.04
N GLU A 136 -11.46 -8.73 -4.03
CA GLU A 136 -10.82 -10.04 -3.89
C GLU A 136 -9.64 -10.00 -2.90
N ALA A 137 -8.75 -9.01 -3.03
CA ALA A 137 -7.59 -8.88 -2.15
C ALA A 137 -7.98 -8.64 -0.68
N LEU A 138 -9.04 -7.86 -0.44
CA LEU A 138 -9.50 -7.52 0.90
C LEU A 138 -10.58 -8.46 1.43
N HIS A 139 -10.99 -9.46 0.68
CA HIS A 139 -12.08 -10.38 1.04
C HIS A 139 -13.36 -9.65 1.43
N MET A 140 -13.74 -8.66 0.61
CA MET A 140 -14.89 -7.79 0.84
C MET A 140 -15.87 -7.85 -0.33
N PRO A 141 -17.18 -7.61 -0.09
CA PRO A 141 -18.11 -7.39 -1.17
C PRO A 141 -17.72 -6.17 -2.01
N LEU A 142 -17.96 -6.26 -3.30
CA LEU A 142 -17.63 -5.20 -4.27
C LEU A 142 -18.29 -3.86 -3.90
N ASN A 143 -19.54 -3.90 -3.42
CA ASN A 143 -20.26 -2.71 -2.97
C ASN A 143 -19.62 -2.05 -1.75
N SER A 144 -19.01 -2.84 -0.87
CA SER A 144 -18.28 -2.32 0.30
C SER A 144 -17.03 -1.54 -0.11
N VAL A 145 -16.30 -2.03 -1.10
CA VAL A 145 -15.14 -1.32 -1.66
C VAL A 145 -15.59 0.01 -2.29
N SER A 146 -16.65 -0.04 -3.11
CA SER A 146 -17.20 1.16 -3.75
C SER A 146 -17.66 2.21 -2.73
N SER A 147 -18.34 1.79 -1.67
CA SER A 147 -18.80 2.68 -0.59
C SER A 147 -17.62 3.29 0.16
N ARG A 148 -16.61 2.49 0.48
CA ARG A 148 -15.39 2.99 1.15
C ARG A 148 -14.64 3.98 0.29
N LEU A 149 -14.49 3.73 -1.00
CA LEU A 149 -13.84 4.66 -1.92
C LEU A 149 -14.59 5.99 -1.99
N ARG A 150 -15.91 5.94 -2.09
CA ARG A 150 -16.74 7.15 -2.12
C ARG A 150 -16.58 7.97 -0.85
N ARG A 151 -16.62 7.32 0.32
CA ARG A 151 -16.44 7.98 1.61
C ARG A 151 -15.03 8.52 1.78
N ALA A 152 -14.03 7.76 1.36
CA ALA A 152 -12.63 8.20 1.40
C ALA A 152 -12.41 9.46 0.55
N LYS A 153 -12.96 9.49 -0.66
CA LYS A 153 -12.89 10.67 -1.54
C LYS A 153 -13.56 11.89 -0.90
N ALA A 154 -14.70 11.71 -0.25
CA ALA A 154 -15.41 12.80 0.42
C ALA A 154 -14.59 13.36 1.58
N LEU A 155 -13.99 12.50 2.40
CA LEU A 155 -13.11 12.90 3.50
C LEU A 155 -11.87 13.62 2.99
N LEU A 156 -11.26 13.12 1.93
CA LEU A 156 -10.07 13.72 1.33
C LEU A 156 -10.37 15.12 0.78
N ARG A 157 -11.50 15.26 0.08
CA ARG A 157 -11.93 16.56 -0.46
C ARG A 157 -12.14 17.57 0.65
N ASN A 158 -12.79 17.20 1.73
CA ASN A 158 -13.03 18.09 2.87
C ASN A 158 -11.71 18.55 3.52
N GLU A 159 -10.73 17.69 3.63
CA GLU A 159 -9.42 18.06 4.19
C GLU A 159 -8.65 19.02 3.27
N VAL A 160 -8.63 18.75 1.97
CA VAL A 160 -7.92 19.58 0.99
C VAL A 160 -8.61 20.95 0.82
N GLU A 161 -9.94 21.00 0.77
CA GLU A 161 -10.71 22.25 0.67
C GLU A 161 -10.73 23.03 2.00
N GLY A 162 -10.82 22.34 3.14
CA GLY A 162 -10.81 22.96 4.46
C GLY A 162 -9.47 23.57 4.86
N GLY A 163 -8.37 23.09 4.28
CA GLY A 163 -7.03 23.65 4.49
C GLY A 163 -6.80 24.99 3.77
N ASN A 164 -7.65 25.32 2.78
CA ASN A 164 -7.56 26.57 2.05
C ASN A 164 -8.36 27.73 2.67
N ASP A 165 -9.21 27.46 3.65
CA ASP A 165 -10.02 28.46 4.32
C ASP A 165 -9.46 28.95 5.68
N ALA A 166 -8.23 28.53 5.99
CA ALA A 166 -7.57 28.94 7.21
C ALA A 166 -6.50 30.00 6.96
#